data_90d871c26fbf14d3796b900b139ad956
#
_entry.id   90d871c26fbf14d3796b900b139ad956
#
_cell.length_a   1.000
_cell.length_b   1.000
_cell.length_c   1.000
_cell.angle_alpha   90.00
_cell.angle_beta   90.00
_cell.angle_gamma   90.00
#
_symmetry.space_group_name_H-M   'P 1'
#
loop_
_entity.id
_entity.type
_entity.pdbx_description
1 polymer ?
#
loop_
_entity_poly.entity_id
_entity_poly.type
_entity_poly.pdbx_seq_one_letter_code
_entity_poly.pdbx_strand_id
1 'polypeptide(L)'
;MGEVLLLLVVALTVAAVVFGVTVLVSGRDPGLVPAEPDGRAVPLPSTRPLEEPDIAQVRFDTALRGYRMAQVDQAMRRAAYDLGYKSELIGVLEAEVAALREGRTADAEALRRAREESAGTRPETAA
;
A
#
# COMPACT_ATOMS: atom_id res chain seq x y z
N MET A 1 -0.47 -60.64 -7.45
CA MET A 1 -0.93 -59.91 -6.25
C MET A 1 0.07 -58.84 -5.82
N GLY A 2 1.35 -59.11 -5.71
CA GLY A 2 2.34 -58.14 -5.28
C GLY A 2 2.51 -56.93 -6.22
N GLU A 3 2.45 -57.14 -7.55
CA GLU A 3 2.58 -56.07 -8.55
C GLU A 3 1.41 -55.10 -8.49
N VAL A 4 0.19 -55.60 -8.31
CA VAL A 4 -1.00 -54.73 -8.18
C VAL A 4 -0.93 -53.91 -6.88
N LEU A 5 -0.48 -54.52 -5.80
CA LEU A 5 -0.28 -53.79 -4.53
C LEU A 5 0.80 -52.71 -4.68
N LEU A 6 1.90 -53.01 -5.36
CA LEU A 6 2.98 -52.06 -5.57
C LEU A 6 2.53 -50.88 -6.46
N LEU A 7 1.80 -51.13 -7.54
CA LEU A 7 1.21 -50.12 -8.37
C LEU A 7 0.24 -49.20 -7.61
N LEU A 8 -0.57 -49.80 -6.74
CA LEU A 8 -1.53 -49.06 -5.90
C LEU A 8 -0.81 -48.14 -4.91
N VAL A 9 0.25 -48.64 -4.27
CA VAL A 9 1.06 -47.86 -3.33
C VAL A 9 1.75 -46.69 -4.07
N VAL A 10 2.33 -46.93 -5.24
CA VAL A 10 2.97 -45.88 -6.06
C VAL A 10 1.95 -44.83 -6.49
N ALA A 11 0.77 -45.26 -6.95
CA ALA A 11 -0.29 -44.33 -7.37
C ALA A 11 -0.78 -43.45 -6.21
N LEU A 12 -0.99 -44.05 -5.01
CA LEU A 12 -1.36 -43.31 -3.81
C LEU A 12 -0.28 -42.30 -3.38
N THR A 13 0.98 -42.70 -3.46
CA THR A 13 2.10 -41.81 -3.09
C THR A 13 2.19 -40.61 -4.05
N VAL A 14 2.10 -40.86 -5.36
CA VAL A 14 2.09 -39.78 -6.36
C VAL A 14 0.89 -38.86 -6.16
N ALA A 15 -0.30 -39.40 -5.94
CA ALA A 15 -1.50 -38.61 -5.67
C ALA A 15 -1.35 -37.73 -4.41
N ALA A 16 -0.78 -38.25 -3.33
CA ALA A 16 -0.54 -37.53 -2.10
C ALA A 16 0.48 -36.39 -2.29
N VAL A 17 1.56 -36.64 -3.05
CA VAL A 17 2.56 -35.60 -3.37
C VAL A 17 1.96 -34.49 -4.21
N VAL A 18 1.24 -34.85 -5.30
CA VAL A 18 0.59 -33.87 -6.19
C VAL A 18 -0.44 -33.04 -5.41
N PHE A 19 -1.26 -33.70 -4.59
CA PHE A 19 -2.23 -33.00 -3.75
C PHE A 19 -1.55 -32.05 -2.74
N GLY A 20 -0.51 -32.53 -2.05
CA GLY A 20 0.26 -31.73 -1.10
C GLY A 20 0.89 -30.50 -1.75
N VAL A 21 1.49 -30.66 -2.94
CA VAL A 21 2.07 -29.52 -3.70
C VAL A 21 0.98 -28.57 -4.15
N THR A 22 -0.16 -29.08 -4.63
CA THR A 22 -1.29 -28.23 -5.05
C THR A 22 -1.85 -27.41 -3.90
N VAL A 23 -2.03 -28.01 -2.73
CA VAL A 23 -2.50 -27.33 -1.52
C VAL A 23 -1.50 -26.27 -1.07
N LEU A 24 -0.21 -26.59 -1.09
CA LEU A 24 0.85 -25.64 -0.73
C LEU A 24 0.91 -24.43 -1.67
N VAL A 25 0.80 -24.66 -2.97
CA VAL A 25 0.81 -23.59 -4.00
C VAL A 25 -0.47 -22.77 -3.96
N SER A 26 -1.62 -23.40 -3.70
CA SER A 26 -2.92 -22.73 -3.63
C SER A 26 -3.13 -21.93 -2.34
N GLY A 27 -2.23 -22.06 -1.35
CA GLY A 27 -2.33 -21.37 -0.06
C GLY A 27 -3.53 -21.78 0.79
N ARG A 28 -4.16 -22.90 0.48
CA ARG A 28 -5.29 -23.48 1.21
C ARG A 28 -4.84 -24.63 2.12
N ASP A 29 -3.85 -24.37 2.94
CA ASP A 29 -3.49 -25.35 3.98
C ASP A 29 -4.24 -25.00 5.28
N PRO A 30 -5.26 -25.78 5.68
CA PRO A 30 -5.98 -25.56 6.93
C PRO A 30 -5.12 -25.86 8.17
N GLY A 31 -3.92 -26.40 8.01
CA GLY A 31 -3.01 -26.77 9.09
C GLY A 31 -1.90 -25.75 9.39
N LEU A 32 -1.70 -24.75 8.53
CA LEU A 32 -0.77 -23.66 8.82
C LEU A 32 -1.53 -22.54 9.55
N VAL A 33 -1.28 -22.44 10.84
CA VAL A 33 -1.70 -21.26 11.61
C VAL A 33 -1.19 -20.02 10.89
N PRO A 34 -2.05 -19.02 10.57
CA PRO A 34 -1.58 -17.77 10.01
C PRO A 34 -0.45 -17.26 10.88
N ALA A 35 0.71 -16.97 10.27
CA ALA A 35 1.82 -16.38 11.01
C ALA A 35 1.32 -15.14 11.73
N GLU A 36 1.38 -15.16 13.06
CA GLU A 36 0.96 -14.04 13.88
C GLU A 36 1.78 -12.82 13.46
N PRO A 37 1.17 -11.64 13.25
CA PRO A 37 1.92 -10.45 12.89
C PRO A 37 3.00 -10.22 13.93
N ASP A 38 4.22 -9.94 13.52
CA ASP A 38 5.33 -9.65 14.43
C ASP A 38 5.15 -8.35 15.22
N GLY A 39 4.05 -7.63 14.99
CA GLY A 39 3.67 -6.42 15.70
C GLY A 39 4.62 -5.24 15.48
N ARG A 40 5.46 -5.30 14.44
CA ARG A 40 6.46 -4.28 14.11
C ARG A 40 6.04 -3.33 13.01
N ALA A 41 4.80 -3.45 12.52
CA ALA A 41 4.27 -2.55 11.52
C ALA A 41 4.25 -1.10 12.02
N VAL A 42 4.81 -0.20 11.24
CA VAL A 42 4.72 1.26 11.44
C VAL A 42 3.97 1.83 10.25
N PRO A 43 2.67 2.16 10.40
CA PRO A 43 1.87 2.70 9.31
C PRO A 43 2.27 4.16 8.99
N LEU A 44 1.93 4.60 7.78
CA LEU A 44 2.05 6.00 7.41
C LEU A 44 1.01 6.86 8.14
N PRO A 45 1.37 8.09 8.58
CA PRO A 45 0.42 9.01 9.19
C PRO A 45 -0.72 9.37 8.23
N SER A 46 -1.94 9.45 8.77
CA SER A 46 -3.15 9.78 8.00
C SER A 46 -3.63 11.22 8.23
N THR A 47 -3.17 11.87 9.30
CA THR A 47 -3.69 13.17 9.77
C THR A 47 -2.95 14.38 9.22
N ARG A 48 -1.76 14.21 8.66
CA ARG A 48 -0.93 15.27 8.08
C ARG A 48 -0.33 14.85 6.74
N PRO A 49 0.17 15.80 5.91
CA PRO A 49 0.94 15.47 4.72
C PRO A 49 2.16 14.60 5.05
N LEU A 50 2.48 13.69 4.14
CA LEU A 50 3.64 12.83 4.30
C LEU A 50 4.94 13.61 4.09
N GLU A 51 5.92 13.30 4.91
CA GLU A 51 7.29 13.79 4.79
C GLU A 51 8.23 12.62 4.45
N GLU A 52 9.42 12.95 3.97
CA GLU A 52 10.44 11.93 3.63
C GLU A 52 10.74 10.96 4.79
N PRO A 53 10.91 11.42 6.06
CA PRO A 53 11.15 10.52 7.17
C PRO A 53 10.01 9.55 7.45
N ASP A 54 8.77 9.90 7.13
CA ASP A 54 7.62 8.99 7.29
C ASP A 54 7.77 7.76 6.39
N ILE A 55 8.18 7.99 5.15
CA ILE A 55 8.44 6.90 4.19
C ILE A 55 9.63 6.04 4.64
N ALA A 56 10.68 6.68 5.17
CA ALA A 56 11.87 5.97 5.66
C ALA A 56 11.58 5.08 6.88
N GLN A 57 10.59 5.45 7.69
CA GLN A 57 10.23 4.75 8.92
C GLN A 57 9.12 3.72 8.75
N VAL A 58 8.41 3.71 7.60
CA VAL A 58 7.34 2.75 7.37
C VAL A 58 7.85 1.32 7.49
N ARG A 59 7.08 0.47 8.19
CA ARG A 59 7.38 -0.95 8.37
C ARG A 59 6.10 -1.74 8.18
N PHE A 60 6.24 -2.92 7.60
CA PHE A 60 5.14 -3.84 7.36
C PHE A 60 5.35 -5.13 8.14
N ASP A 61 4.27 -5.70 8.63
CA ASP A 61 4.30 -7.02 9.24
C ASP A 61 4.70 -8.06 8.19
N THR A 62 5.51 -9.01 8.61
CA THR A 62 5.84 -10.17 7.80
C THR A 62 4.72 -11.20 7.82
N ALA A 63 4.58 -11.92 6.73
CA ALA A 63 3.70 -13.06 6.55
C ALA A 63 4.53 -14.24 6.02
N LEU A 64 3.93 -15.41 5.93
CA LEU A 64 4.63 -16.64 5.52
C LEU A 64 5.37 -16.52 4.17
N ARG A 65 4.94 -15.63 3.29
CA ARG A 65 5.51 -15.40 1.94
C ARG A 65 5.96 -13.94 1.70
N GLY A 66 6.35 -13.23 2.73
CA GLY A 66 6.79 -11.83 2.63
C GLY A 66 5.96 -10.89 3.49
N TYR A 67 5.78 -9.66 3.03
CA TYR A 67 4.98 -8.66 3.76
C TYR A 67 3.47 -8.88 3.60
N ARG A 68 2.69 -8.37 4.55
CA ARG A 68 1.23 -8.32 4.42
C ARG A 68 0.84 -7.35 3.31
N MET A 69 0.41 -7.89 2.18
CA MET A 69 0.10 -7.10 0.99
C MET A 69 -0.97 -6.03 1.24
N ALA A 70 -1.95 -6.29 2.12
CA ALA A 70 -2.96 -5.29 2.47
C ALA A 70 -2.35 -4.03 3.11
N GLN A 71 -1.32 -4.17 3.94
CA GLN A 71 -0.60 -3.03 4.53
C GLN A 71 0.22 -2.28 3.48
N VAL A 72 0.86 -3.02 2.59
CA VAL A 72 1.63 -2.43 1.47
C VAL A 72 0.71 -1.64 0.56
N ASP A 73 -0.43 -2.22 0.15
CA ASP A 73 -1.42 -1.56 -0.69
C ASP A 73 -1.99 -0.30 -0.03
N GLN A 74 -2.26 -0.33 1.27
CA GLN A 74 -2.72 0.84 2.01
C GLN A 74 -1.67 1.93 2.03
N ALA A 75 -0.41 1.60 2.29
CA ALA A 75 0.70 2.55 2.30
C ALA A 75 0.91 3.16 0.91
N MET A 76 0.87 2.34 -0.15
CA MET A 76 1.02 2.81 -1.53
C MET A 76 -0.13 3.72 -1.95
N ARG A 77 -1.38 3.39 -1.61
CA ARG A 77 -2.53 4.27 -1.87
C ARG A 77 -2.39 5.59 -1.13
N ARG A 78 -1.95 5.57 0.12
CA ARG A 78 -1.73 6.78 0.90
C ARG A 78 -0.62 7.65 0.29
N ALA A 79 0.49 7.06 -0.10
CA ALA A 79 1.59 7.77 -0.76
C ALA A 79 1.15 8.37 -2.11
N ALA A 80 0.41 7.61 -2.92
CA ALA A 80 -0.11 8.09 -4.19
C ALA A 80 -1.06 9.31 -4.03
N TYR A 81 -1.96 9.24 -3.05
CA TYR A 81 -2.84 10.37 -2.73
C TYR A 81 -2.05 11.63 -2.34
N ASP A 82 -1.06 11.47 -1.48
CA ASP A 82 -0.25 12.60 -1.00
C ASP A 82 0.62 13.21 -2.11
N LEU A 83 1.17 12.37 -2.99
CA LEU A 83 1.90 12.83 -4.17
C LEU A 83 0.98 13.62 -5.13
N GLY A 84 -0.24 13.14 -5.35
CA GLY A 84 -1.25 13.85 -6.15
C GLY A 84 -1.55 15.24 -5.58
N TYR A 85 -1.84 15.30 -4.29
CA TYR A 85 -2.06 16.57 -3.59
C TYR A 85 -0.88 17.55 -3.71
N LYS A 86 0.34 17.07 -3.50
CA LYS A 86 1.55 17.88 -3.62
C LYS A 86 1.77 18.38 -5.05
N SER A 87 1.47 17.53 -6.04
CA SER A 87 1.56 17.91 -7.45
C SER A 87 0.58 19.03 -7.82
N GLU A 88 -0.66 18.94 -7.34
CA GLU A 88 -1.66 20.01 -7.53
C GLU A 88 -1.22 21.32 -6.86
N LEU A 89 -0.71 21.23 -5.63
CA LEU A 89 -0.21 22.39 -4.91
C LEU A 89 0.96 23.07 -5.63
N ILE A 90 1.90 22.29 -6.15
CA ILE A 90 3.01 22.80 -6.95
C ILE A 90 2.47 23.52 -8.20
N GLY A 91 1.51 22.92 -8.91
CA GLY A 91 0.91 23.52 -10.09
C GLY A 91 0.25 24.89 -9.80
N VAL A 92 -0.48 25.01 -8.70
CA VAL A 92 -1.09 26.28 -8.29
C VAL A 92 -0.02 27.31 -7.92
N LEU A 93 1.03 26.91 -7.20
CA LEU A 93 2.13 27.80 -6.85
C LEU A 93 2.91 28.29 -8.08
N GLU A 94 3.14 27.42 -9.06
CA GLU A 94 3.78 27.79 -10.33
C GLU A 94 2.94 28.81 -11.09
N ALA A 95 1.61 28.62 -11.13
CA ALA A 95 0.68 29.56 -11.74
C ALA A 95 0.66 30.91 -11.01
N GLU A 96 0.68 30.90 -9.66
CA GLU A 96 0.78 32.11 -8.84
C GLU A 96 2.07 32.88 -9.13
N VAL A 97 3.21 32.19 -9.17
CA VAL A 97 4.51 32.81 -9.50
C VAL A 97 4.53 33.38 -10.93
N ALA A 98 3.98 32.66 -11.91
CA ALA A 98 3.89 33.14 -13.28
C ALA A 98 3.03 34.41 -13.37
N ALA A 99 1.87 34.44 -12.71
CA ALA A 99 1.01 35.61 -12.65
C ALA A 99 1.71 36.84 -12.03
N LEU A 100 2.46 36.63 -10.95
CA LEU A 100 3.26 37.69 -10.31
C LEU A 100 4.36 38.24 -11.23
N ARG A 101 5.06 37.36 -11.95
CA ARG A 101 6.11 37.75 -12.91
C ARG A 101 5.57 38.55 -14.09
N GLU A 102 4.34 38.28 -14.50
CA GLU A 102 3.64 38.99 -15.57
C GLU A 102 2.91 40.26 -15.08
N GLY A 103 3.00 40.59 -13.80
CA GLY A 103 2.34 41.76 -13.19
C GLY A 103 0.83 41.61 -13.01
N ARG A 104 0.28 40.40 -13.17
CA ARG A 104 -1.15 40.06 -12.95
C ARG A 104 -1.42 39.79 -11.48
N THR A 105 -1.29 40.81 -10.64
CA THR A 105 -1.39 40.68 -9.17
C THR A 105 -2.76 40.20 -8.71
N ALA A 106 -3.84 40.61 -9.36
CA ALA A 106 -5.20 40.16 -9.01
C ALA A 106 -5.39 38.65 -9.23
N ASP A 107 -4.83 38.13 -10.33
CA ASP A 107 -4.88 36.67 -10.61
C ASP A 107 -4.04 35.89 -9.61
N ALA A 108 -2.86 36.39 -9.25
CA ALA A 108 -2.01 35.77 -8.24
C ALA A 108 -2.68 35.73 -6.87
N GLU A 109 -3.38 36.79 -6.46
CA GLU A 109 -4.14 36.82 -5.22
C GLU A 109 -5.32 35.86 -5.23
N ALA A 110 -6.02 35.71 -6.36
CA ALA A 110 -7.10 34.75 -6.51
C ALA A 110 -6.59 33.29 -6.35
N LEU A 111 -5.47 32.97 -6.98
CA LEU A 111 -4.82 31.66 -6.87
C LEU A 111 -4.35 31.39 -5.44
N ARG A 112 -3.80 32.39 -4.76
CA ARG A 112 -3.39 32.28 -3.36
C ARG A 112 -4.56 31.97 -2.45
N ARG A 113 -5.68 32.69 -2.62
CA ARG A 113 -6.91 32.43 -1.82
C ARG A 113 -7.44 31.03 -2.06
N ALA A 114 -7.53 30.59 -3.31
CA ALA A 114 -7.98 29.23 -3.64
C ALA A 114 -7.09 28.17 -3.00
N ARG A 115 -5.77 28.38 -2.94
CA ARG A 115 -4.83 27.51 -2.27
C ARG A 115 -5.03 27.48 -0.75
N GLU A 116 -5.24 28.63 -0.14
CA GLU A 116 -5.49 28.74 1.31
C GLU A 116 -6.82 28.09 1.70
N GLU A 117 -7.87 28.26 0.89
CA GLU A 117 -9.15 27.58 1.09
C GLU A 117 -9.04 26.06 0.97
N SER A 118 -8.32 25.57 -0.03
CA SER A 118 -8.09 24.13 -0.21
C SER A 118 -7.26 23.52 0.91
N ALA A 119 -6.34 24.27 1.50
CA ALA A 119 -5.57 23.84 2.66
C ALA A 119 -6.41 23.83 3.94
N GLY A 120 -7.36 24.77 4.08
CA GLY A 120 -8.27 24.84 5.23
C GLY A 120 -9.42 23.85 5.19
N THR A 121 -9.80 23.37 4.00
CA THR A 121 -10.91 22.42 3.81
C THR A 121 -10.45 20.96 3.90
N ARG A 122 -9.19 20.71 4.27
CA ARG A 122 -8.72 19.34 4.45
C ARG A 122 -9.54 18.67 5.55
N PRO A 123 -10.39 17.68 5.23
CA PRO A 123 -11.17 17.01 6.26
C PRO A 123 -10.22 16.31 7.20
N GLU A 124 -10.25 16.74 8.45
CA GLU A 124 -9.71 16.04 9.61
C GLU A 124 -10.58 14.80 9.86
N THR A 125 -10.75 13.96 8.85
CA THR A 125 -11.61 12.80 8.94
C THR A 125 -10.94 11.60 8.33
N ALA A 126 -10.33 10.85 9.21
CA ALA A 126 -10.58 9.41 9.35
C ALA A 126 -9.67 8.91 10.46
N ALA A 127 -10.15 9.01 11.65
CA ALA A 127 -9.74 8.11 12.70
C ALA A 127 -10.18 6.70 12.32
#